data_c7a75053a1cce3f4050fa69a03217f4b
#
_entry.id   c7a75053a1cce3f4050fa69a03217f4b
#
_cell.length_a   1.000
_cell.length_b   1.000
_cell.length_c   1.000
_cell.angle_alpha   90.00
_cell.angle_beta   90.00
_cell.angle_gamma   90.00
#
_symmetry.space_group_name_H-M   'P 1'
#
loop_
_entity.id
_entity.type
_entity.pdbx_description
1 polymer ?
#
loop_
_entity_poly.entity_id
_entity_poly.type
_entity_poly.pdbx_seq_one_letter_code
_entity_poly.pdbx_strand_id
1 'polypeptide(L)'
;MSAALDRIRDLRHAGFGFLVHRDARGEIATLQATRVRADHIETVLIHDEDDALAARCRDEPHPAVVWHRTGSTADVIAELLALPAPSERGAPNLARAAPSGLWLPR
;
A
#
# COMPACT_ATOMS: atom_id res chain seq x y z
N MET A 1 12.62 -13.16 14.38
CA MET A 1 12.08 -12.84 13.07
C MET A 1 11.29 -11.56 13.13
N SER A 2 11.40 -10.70 12.13
CA SER A 2 10.70 -9.42 12.10
C SER A 2 9.26 -9.63 11.66
N ALA A 3 8.30 -9.04 12.38
CA ALA A 3 6.90 -9.04 11.96
C ALA A 3 6.73 -8.30 10.64
N ALA A 4 7.53 -7.25 10.39
CA ALA A 4 7.51 -6.53 9.13
C ALA A 4 7.89 -7.43 7.95
N LEU A 5 8.94 -8.23 8.09
CA LEU A 5 9.37 -9.14 7.01
C LEU A 5 8.31 -10.20 6.73
N ASP A 6 7.66 -10.72 7.75
CA ASP A 6 6.59 -11.70 7.58
C ASP A 6 5.41 -11.09 6.80
N ARG A 7 5.04 -9.85 7.11
CA ARG A 7 3.96 -9.15 6.39
C ARG A 7 4.36 -8.83 4.95
N ILE A 8 5.62 -8.47 4.71
CA ILE A 8 6.12 -8.24 3.35
C ILE A 8 6.03 -9.52 2.51
N ARG A 9 6.34 -10.68 3.10
CA ARG A 9 6.11 -11.96 2.43
C ARG A 9 4.65 -12.19 2.10
N ASP A 10 3.74 -11.83 3.01
CA ASP A 10 2.31 -11.94 2.78
C ASP A 10 1.87 -11.09 1.58
N LEU A 11 2.42 -9.88 1.43
CA LEU A 11 2.17 -9.06 0.24
C LEU A 11 2.61 -9.78 -1.03
N ARG A 12 3.79 -10.37 -1.00
CA ARG A 12 4.31 -11.12 -2.15
C ARG A 12 3.38 -12.27 -2.53
N HIS A 13 2.94 -13.05 -1.55
CA HIS A 13 2.03 -14.16 -1.78
C HIS A 13 0.65 -13.68 -2.26
N ALA A 14 0.26 -12.47 -1.91
CA ALA A 14 -0.99 -11.87 -2.36
C ALA A 14 -0.90 -11.27 -3.77
N GLY A 15 0.27 -11.32 -4.42
CA GLY A 15 0.44 -10.88 -5.80
C GLY A 15 0.96 -9.44 -5.95
N PHE A 16 1.46 -8.82 -4.90
CA PHE A 16 2.05 -7.50 -5.00
C PHE A 16 3.42 -7.57 -5.71
N GLY A 17 3.67 -6.60 -6.59
CA GLY A 17 4.99 -6.34 -7.14
C GLY A 17 5.74 -5.33 -6.28
N PHE A 18 7.06 -5.37 -6.32
CA PHE A 18 7.91 -4.52 -5.49
C PHE A 18 8.81 -3.64 -6.33
N LEU A 19 8.99 -2.40 -5.88
CA LEU A 19 9.87 -1.42 -6.48
C LEU A 19 10.67 -0.74 -5.38
N VAL A 20 11.98 -0.68 -5.57
CA VAL A 20 12.90 -0.03 -4.63
C VAL A 20 13.15 1.40 -5.11
N HIS A 21 12.96 2.37 -4.22
CA HIS A 21 13.28 3.77 -4.46
C HIS A 21 14.53 4.12 -3.67
N ARG A 22 15.52 4.68 -4.36
CA ARG A 22 16.81 5.02 -3.75
C ARG A 22 16.94 6.52 -3.59
N ASP A 23 17.66 6.93 -2.55
CA ASP A 23 18.00 8.33 -2.32
C ASP A 23 19.19 8.76 -3.19
N ALA A 24 19.63 10.01 -3.02
CA ALA A 24 20.76 10.58 -3.77
C ALA A 24 22.08 9.85 -3.53
N ARG A 25 22.19 9.10 -2.43
CA ARG A 25 23.39 8.31 -2.10
C ARG A 25 23.32 6.90 -2.66
N GLY A 26 22.21 6.52 -3.32
CA GLY A 26 21.99 5.17 -3.81
C GLY A 26 21.51 4.19 -2.74
N GLU A 27 21.21 4.67 -1.54
CA GLU A 27 20.64 3.84 -0.47
C GLU A 27 19.14 3.71 -0.61
N ILE A 28 18.57 2.61 -0.12
CA ILE A 28 17.13 2.38 -0.18
C ILE A 28 16.43 3.36 0.76
N ALA A 29 15.62 4.26 0.20
CA ALA A 29 14.82 5.21 0.96
C ALA A 29 13.40 4.69 1.19
N THR A 30 12.81 4.00 0.20
CA THR A 30 11.44 3.50 0.27
C THR A 30 11.33 2.20 -0.52
N LEU A 31 10.63 1.25 0.05
CA LEU A 31 10.18 0.06 -0.66
C LEU A 31 8.69 0.23 -0.96
N GLN A 32 8.32 0.13 -2.22
CA GLN A 32 6.92 0.23 -2.64
C GLN A 32 6.41 -1.12 -3.10
N ALA A 33 5.27 -1.53 -2.56
CA ALA A 33 4.55 -2.71 -3.02
C ALA A 33 3.23 -2.26 -3.64
N THR A 34 2.87 -2.84 -4.79
CA THR A 34 1.68 -2.43 -5.53
C THR A 34 0.98 -3.63 -6.13
N ARG A 35 -0.34 -3.62 -6.09
CA ARG A 35 -1.20 -4.58 -6.78
C ARG A 35 -2.38 -3.83 -7.39
N VAL A 36 -2.71 -4.18 -8.65
CA VAL A 36 -3.92 -3.68 -9.31
C VAL A 36 -4.94 -4.82 -9.35
N ARG A 37 -6.16 -4.56 -8.93
CA ARG A 37 -7.25 -5.53 -9.07
C ARG A 37 -8.60 -4.83 -9.04
N ALA A 38 -9.54 -5.31 -9.88
CA ALA A 38 -10.92 -4.83 -9.92
C ALA A 38 -11.00 -3.30 -9.97
N ASP A 39 -10.25 -2.68 -10.87
CA ASP A 39 -10.21 -1.24 -11.10
C ASP A 39 -9.71 -0.43 -9.91
N HIS A 40 -8.95 -1.07 -9.02
CA HIS A 40 -8.33 -0.43 -7.87
C HIS A 40 -6.84 -0.68 -7.86
N ILE A 41 -6.10 0.29 -7.30
CA ILE A 41 -4.67 0.18 -7.04
C ILE A 41 -4.50 0.10 -5.54
N GLU A 42 -3.79 -0.94 -5.07
CA GLU A 42 -3.40 -1.07 -3.68
C GLU A 42 -1.90 -0.86 -3.59
N THR A 43 -1.46 0.01 -2.71
CA THR A 43 -0.04 0.34 -2.57
C THR A 43 0.36 0.41 -1.11
N VAL A 44 1.60 0.00 -0.84
CA VAL A 44 2.23 0.16 0.47
C VAL A 44 3.57 0.85 0.24
N LEU A 45 3.79 1.97 0.92
CA LEU A 45 5.07 2.68 0.93
C LEU A 45 5.74 2.43 2.27
N ILE A 46 6.87 1.76 2.25
CA ILE A 46 7.59 1.34 3.45
C ILE A 46 8.88 2.15 3.55
N HIS A 47 8.93 3.06 4.52
CA HIS A 47 10.12 3.87 4.78
C HIS A 47 10.98 3.28 5.89
N ASP A 48 10.36 2.63 6.86
CA ASP A 48 11.01 1.97 7.97
C ASP A 48 10.03 0.97 8.58
N GLU A 49 10.49 0.16 9.52
CA GLU A 49 9.66 -0.81 10.22
C GLU A 49 8.47 -0.13 10.93
N ASP A 50 8.69 1.05 11.48
CA ASP A 50 7.65 1.82 12.19
C ASP A 50 7.05 2.96 11.37
N ASP A 51 7.37 3.05 10.10
CA ASP A 51 6.92 4.16 9.24
C ASP A 51 6.51 3.63 7.87
N ALA A 52 5.23 3.41 7.72
CA ALA A 52 4.65 2.95 6.46
C ALA A 52 3.27 3.57 6.22
N LEU A 53 2.88 3.59 4.96
CA LEU A 53 1.58 4.08 4.51
C LEU A 53 1.00 3.04 3.55
N ALA A 54 -0.23 2.62 3.78
CA ALA A 54 -0.96 1.77 2.85
C ALA A 54 -2.22 2.50 2.36
N ALA A 55 -2.59 2.24 1.12
CA ALA A 55 -3.78 2.86 0.54
C ALA A 55 -4.42 1.96 -0.51
N ARG A 56 -5.73 2.10 -0.67
CA ARG A 56 -6.49 1.57 -1.80
C ARG A 56 -7.12 2.75 -2.53
N CYS A 57 -6.92 2.81 -3.84
CA CYS A 57 -7.42 3.89 -4.68
C CYS A 57 -8.19 3.32 -5.85
N ARG A 58 -9.21 4.05 -6.34
CA ARG A 58 -9.78 3.72 -7.64
C ARG A 58 -8.80 4.11 -8.74
N ASP A 59 -8.62 3.22 -9.71
CA ASP A 59 -7.72 3.46 -10.85
C ASP A 59 -8.45 4.31 -11.88
N GLU A 60 -8.35 5.61 -11.72
CA GLU A 60 -8.96 6.65 -12.55
C GLU A 60 -7.88 7.63 -12.99
N PRO A 61 -8.15 8.49 -14.01
CA PRO A 61 -7.18 9.53 -14.40
C PRO A 61 -6.73 10.42 -13.24
N HIS A 62 -7.66 10.69 -12.30
CA HIS A 62 -7.36 11.31 -11.02
C HIS A 62 -7.71 10.30 -9.94
N PRO A 63 -6.75 9.46 -9.50
CA PRO A 63 -7.04 8.37 -8.57
C PRO A 63 -7.73 8.86 -7.29
N ALA A 64 -8.80 8.17 -6.91
CA ALA A 64 -9.55 8.50 -5.71
C ALA A 64 -9.20 7.52 -4.59
N VAL A 65 -8.68 8.03 -3.48
CA VAL A 65 -8.38 7.23 -2.30
C VAL A 65 -9.68 6.80 -1.65
N VAL A 66 -9.89 5.50 -1.49
CA VAL A 66 -11.07 4.95 -0.79
C VAL A 66 -10.72 4.39 0.57
N TRP A 67 -9.45 4.15 0.84
CA TRP A 67 -8.95 3.70 2.14
C TRP A 67 -7.47 4.01 2.27
N HIS A 68 -7.03 4.42 3.45
CA HIS A 68 -5.61 4.53 3.76
C HIS A 68 -5.35 4.33 5.26
N ARG A 69 -4.12 3.99 5.58
CA ARG A 69 -3.66 3.81 6.95
C ARG A 69 -2.15 4.12 7.01
N THR A 70 -1.75 4.83 8.05
CA THR A 70 -0.34 5.02 8.40
C THR A 70 -0.04 4.34 9.73
N GLY A 71 1.18 3.91 9.91
CA GLY A 71 1.61 3.24 11.13
C GLY A 71 2.81 2.34 10.89
N SER A 72 2.94 1.30 11.71
CA SER A 72 4.00 0.32 11.50
C SER A 72 3.76 -0.47 10.23
N THR A 73 4.84 -0.91 9.60
CA THR A 73 4.79 -1.73 8.39
C THR A 73 3.92 -2.97 8.61
N ALA A 74 4.10 -3.67 9.71
CA ALA A 74 3.33 -4.88 9.99
C ALA A 74 1.83 -4.59 10.08
N ASP A 75 1.45 -3.52 10.79
CA ASP A 75 0.04 -3.20 11.02
C ASP A 75 -0.66 -2.73 9.74
N VAL A 76 -0.04 -1.83 8.97
CA VAL A 76 -0.69 -1.31 7.76
C VAL A 76 -0.87 -2.41 6.72
N ILE A 77 0.09 -3.32 6.61
CA ILE A 77 -0.03 -4.47 5.69
C ILE A 77 -1.15 -5.41 6.14
N ALA A 78 -1.18 -5.75 7.43
CA ALA A 78 -2.22 -6.64 7.95
C ALA A 78 -3.62 -6.05 7.72
N GLU A 79 -3.80 -4.76 7.93
CA GLU A 79 -5.09 -4.11 7.70
C GLU A 79 -5.46 -4.05 6.23
N LEU A 80 -4.52 -3.74 5.35
CA LEU A 80 -4.77 -3.75 3.90
C LEU A 80 -5.21 -5.13 3.41
N LEU A 81 -4.49 -6.17 3.83
CA LEU A 81 -4.79 -7.55 3.41
C LEU A 81 -6.11 -8.06 4.00
N ALA A 82 -6.56 -7.50 5.12
CA ALA A 82 -7.83 -7.87 5.74
C ALA A 82 -9.04 -7.15 5.13
N LEU A 83 -8.84 -6.16 4.26
CA LEU A 83 -9.95 -5.47 3.61
C LEU A 83 -10.72 -6.44 2.69
N PRO A 84 -12.05 -6.30 2.63
CA PRO A 84 -12.82 -7.00 1.59
C PRO A 84 -12.27 -6.65 0.21
N ALA A 85 -12.37 -7.58 -0.74
CA ALA A 85 -11.99 -7.29 -2.13
C ALA A 85 -12.79 -6.08 -2.63
N PRO A 86 -12.24 -5.26 -3.55
CA PRO A 86 -12.90 -4.01 -3.98
C PRO A 86 -14.35 -4.17 -4.45
N SER A 87 -14.67 -5.33 -5.02
CA SER A 87 -16.02 -5.63 -5.52
C SER A 87 -16.95 -6.23 -4.47
N GLU A 88 -16.44 -6.54 -3.27
CA GLU A 88 -17.25 -7.17 -2.25
C GLU A 88 -18.08 -6.15 -1.47
N ARG A 89 -19.22 -6.64 -0.94
CA ARG A 89 -20.04 -5.84 -0.02
C ARG A 89 -19.22 -5.50 1.23
N GLY A 90 -19.31 -4.24 1.67
CA GLY A 90 -18.56 -3.75 2.81
C GLY A 90 -17.17 -3.23 2.47
N ALA A 91 -16.72 -3.34 1.22
CA ALA A 91 -15.47 -2.73 0.82
C ALA A 91 -15.54 -1.20 0.88
N PRO A 92 -14.46 -0.50 1.27
CA PRO A 92 -14.42 0.96 1.20
C PRO A 92 -14.67 1.44 -0.23
N ASN A 93 -15.57 2.42 -0.41
CA ASN A 93 -15.93 2.93 -1.74
C ASN A 93 -16.12 4.44 -1.80
N LEU A 94 -16.03 5.14 -0.69
CA LEU A 94 -16.18 6.60 -0.66
C LEU A 94 -14.81 7.26 -0.82
N ALA A 95 -14.71 8.22 -1.76
CA ALA A 95 -13.49 8.96 -1.95
C ALA A 95 -13.15 9.80 -0.71
N ARG A 96 -11.87 9.84 -0.36
CA ARG A 96 -11.32 10.57 0.78
C ARG A 96 -10.20 11.48 0.31
N ALA A 97 -9.81 12.44 1.13
CA ALA A 97 -8.61 13.20 0.89
C ALA A 97 -7.39 12.27 0.88
N ALA A 98 -6.49 12.48 -0.07
CA ALA A 98 -5.27 11.70 -0.12
C ALA A 98 -4.39 12.04 1.10
N PRO A 99 -3.80 11.02 1.75
CA PRO A 99 -2.88 11.27 2.85
C PRO A 99 -1.60 11.92 2.34
N SER A 100 -0.95 12.68 3.21
CA SER A 100 0.36 13.26 2.91
C SER A 100 1.37 12.15 2.62
N GLY A 101 2.19 12.34 1.61
CA GLY A 101 3.24 11.39 1.25
C GLY A 101 2.78 10.25 0.35
N LEU A 102 1.49 10.17 0.02
CA LEU A 102 1.01 9.16 -0.92
C LEU A 102 1.40 9.53 -2.36
N TRP A 103 1.99 8.57 -3.06
CA TRP A 103 2.19 8.65 -4.50
C TRP A 103 1.99 7.25 -5.09
N LEU A 104 1.50 7.21 -6.32
CA LEU A 104 1.14 5.97 -7.01
C LEU A 104 2.06 5.76 -8.20
N PRO A 105 2.38 4.51 -8.55
CA PRO A 105 3.15 4.22 -9.75
C PRO A 105 2.33 4.58 -10.99
N ARG A 106 3.03 5.01 -12.01
CA ARG A 106 2.44 5.35 -13.31
C ARG A 106 3.05 4.51 -14.39
#